data_f8140036fddf70b71f8ddaca689fb4b0
#
_entry.id   f8140036fddf70b71f8ddaca689fb4b0
#
_cell.length_a   1.000
_cell.length_b   1.000
_cell.length_c   1.000
_cell.angle_alpha   90.00
_cell.angle_beta   90.00
_cell.angle_gamma   90.00
#
_symmetry.space_group_name_H-M   'P 1'
#
loop_
_entity.id
_entity.type
_entity.pdbx_description
1 polymer ?
#
loop_
_entity_poly.entity_id
_entity_poly.type
_entity_poly.pdbx_seq_one_letter_code
_entity_poly.pdbx_strand_id
1 'polypeptide(L)'
;MFGVSKQGYYSRIARQKKSLEIDHQVLKMVDEIRKEMPHTGTRKLYAELQVQLKHLGIKMGRDALFNLLRNHGLLIRKSKSYHITTDSKHFFYRSPNLLKKTDITHAEQAFACDIT
;
A
#
# COMPACT_ATOMS: atom_id res chain seq x y z
N MET A 1 42.89 1.38 6.65
CA MET A 1 42.91 2.60 7.49
C MET A 1 41.50 3.19 7.50
N PHE A 2 40.82 3.14 8.63
CA PHE A 2 39.44 3.68 8.73
C PHE A 2 39.55 5.19 8.96
N GLY A 3 39.24 5.98 7.92
CA GLY A 3 39.36 7.44 7.91
C GLY A 3 38.35 8.20 8.80
N VAL A 4 37.91 7.61 9.90
CA VAL A 4 36.98 8.22 10.85
C VAL A 4 37.68 8.48 12.17
N SER A 5 37.64 9.74 12.63
CA SER A 5 38.24 10.09 13.94
C SER A 5 37.47 9.40 15.07
N LYS A 6 38.16 9.13 16.19
CA LYS A 6 37.58 8.54 17.41
C LYS A 6 36.31 9.28 17.86
N GLN A 7 36.35 10.61 17.82
CA GLN A 7 35.21 11.47 18.15
C GLN A 7 34.05 11.31 17.17
N GLY A 8 34.34 11.18 15.87
CA GLY A 8 33.32 10.93 14.84
C GLY A 8 32.59 9.59 15.03
N TYR A 9 33.34 8.55 15.48
CA TYR A 9 32.78 7.25 15.79
C TYR A 9 31.77 7.32 16.96
N TYR A 10 32.16 7.92 18.08
CA TYR A 10 31.26 8.05 19.23
C TYR A 10 30.03 8.93 18.94
N SER A 11 30.22 10.01 18.19
CA SER A 11 29.10 10.86 17.74
C SER A 11 28.12 10.12 16.86
N ARG A 12 28.58 9.18 16.04
CA ARG A 12 27.74 8.32 15.21
C ARG A 12 26.91 7.36 16.06
N ILE A 13 27.51 6.70 17.04
CA ILE A 13 26.82 5.79 17.95
C ILE A 13 25.75 6.52 18.74
N ALA A 14 26.05 7.71 19.28
CA ALA A 14 25.11 8.50 20.05
C ALA A 14 23.88 8.90 19.17
N ARG A 15 24.12 9.30 17.91
CA ARG A 15 23.02 9.60 16.96
C ARG A 15 22.20 8.37 16.64
N GLN A 16 22.82 7.21 16.44
CA GLN A 16 22.11 5.96 16.19
C GLN A 16 21.22 5.56 17.36
N LYS A 17 21.70 5.63 18.59
CA LYS A 17 20.90 5.34 19.80
C LYS A 17 19.68 6.24 19.86
N LYS A 18 19.87 7.55 19.71
CA LYS A 18 18.76 8.52 19.70
C LYS A 18 17.76 8.26 18.57
N SER A 19 18.23 7.88 17.37
CA SER A 19 17.35 7.52 16.26
C SER A 19 16.51 6.29 16.59
N LEU A 20 17.10 5.25 17.18
CA LEU A 20 16.37 4.03 17.55
C LEU A 20 15.32 4.28 18.64
N GLU A 21 15.59 5.17 19.60
CA GLU A 21 14.60 5.55 20.61
C GLU A 21 13.40 6.26 19.98
N ILE A 22 13.65 7.19 19.05
CA ILE A 22 12.60 7.88 18.29
C ILE A 22 11.80 6.88 17.47
N ASP A 23 12.46 5.98 16.75
CA ASP A 23 11.81 4.96 15.92
C ASP A 23 10.90 4.07 16.77
N HIS A 24 11.36 3.67 17.95
CA HIS A 24 10.56 2.88 18.88
C HIS A 24 9.32 3.61 19.42
N GLN A 25 9.46 4.91 19.73
CA GLN A 25 8.31 5.73 20.13
C GLN A 25 7.28 5.85 19.00
N VAL A 26 7.74 6.10 17.77
CA VAL A 26 6.86 6.21 16.61
C VAL A 26 6.14 4.88 16.33
N LEU A 27 6.83 3.75 16.44
CA LEU A 27 6.22 2.43 16.27
C LEU A 27 5.12 2.15 17.29
N LYS A 28 5.31 2.52 18.56
CA LYS A 28 4.26 2.40 19.58
C LYS A 28 3.01 3.20 19.23
N MET A 29 3.18 4.45 18.79
CA MET A 29 2.05 5.29 18.36
C MET A 29 1.33 4.71 17.15
N VAL A 30 2.06 4.13 16.19
CA VAL A 30 1.48 3.44 15.05
C VAL A 30 0.66 2.23 15.49
N ASP A 31 1.16 1.45 16.44
CA ASP A 31 0.46 0.27 16.97
C ASP A 31 -0.83 0.66 17.70
N GLU A 32 -0.84 1.77 18.45
CA GLU A 32 -2.04 2.29 19.10
C GLU A 32 -3.13 2.64 18.09
N ILE A 33 -2.78 3.38 17.03
CA ILE A 33 -3.73 3.72 15.96
C ILE A 33 -4.24 2.46 15.25
N ARG A 34 -3.37 1.47 15.03
CA ARG A 34 -3.73 0.23 14.34
C ARG A 34 -4.55 -0.75 15.18
N LYS A 35 -4.58 -0.61 16.50
CA LYS A 35 -5.53 -1.35 17.35
C LYS A 35 -6.98 -0.98 17.02
N GLU A 36 -7.22 0.29 16.73
CA GLU A 36 -8.55 0.77 16.33
C GLU A 36 -8.81 0.56 14.83
N MET A 37 -7.81 0.84 14.00
CA MET A 37 -7.89 0.79 12.53
C MET A 37 -6.76 -0.04 11.91
N PRO A 38 -6.86 -1.38 11.89
CA PRO A 38 -5.77 -2.29 11.49
C PRO A 38 -5.23 -2.08 10.07
N HIS A 39 -6.09 -1.66 9.15
CA HIS A 39 -5.75 -1.49 7.73
C HIS A 39 -5.41 -0.05 7.32
N THR A 40 -5.08 0.81 8.29
CA THR A 40 -4.70 2.20 7.99
C THR A 40 -3.36 2.28 7.27
N GLY A 41 -3.40 2.80 6.04
CA GLY A 41 -2.20 2.97 5.20
C GLY A 41 -1.29 4.09 5.70
N THR A 42 -0.02 4.05 5.31
CA THR A 42 1.04 4.96 5.79
C THR A 42 0.71 6.45 5.61
N ARG A 43 0.00 6.84 4.54
CA ARG A 43 -0.38 8.25 4.31
C ARG A 43 -1.37 8.76 5.36
N LYS A 44 -2.37 7.95 5.71
CA LYS A 44 -3.36 8.27 6.75
C LYS A 44 -2.70 8.26 8.12
N LEU A 45 -1.89 7.24 8.44
CA LEU A 45 -1.10 7.19 9.66
C LEU A 45 -0.25 8.44 9.84
N TYR A 46 0.43 8.91 8.79
CA TYR A 46 1.24 10.11 8.88
C TYR A 46 0.41 11.35 9.19
N ALA A 47 -0.77 11.50 8.59
CA ALA A 47 -1.67 12.63 8.86
C ALA A 47 -2.13 12.66 10.33
N GLU A 48 -2.47 11.51 10.91
CA GLU A 48 -2.89 11.38 12.32
C GLU A 48 -1.72 11.60 13.29
N LEU A 49 -0.56 11.02 12.98
CA LEU A 49 0.65 11.15 13.80
C LEU A 49 1.26 12.54 13.75
N GLN A 50 0.98 13.34 12.72
CA GLN A 50 1.63 14.64 12.50
C GLN A 50 1.49 15.59 13.70
N VAL A 51 0.34 15.60 14.34
CA VAL A 51 0.07 16.43 15.53
C VAL A 51 0.90 15.95 16.70
N GLN A 52 0.91 14.65 16.97
CA GLN A 52 1.65 14.04 18.08
C GLN A 52 3.17 14.18 17.89
N LEU A 53 3.66 13.99 16.65
CA LEU A 53 5.07 14.17 16.32
C LEU A 53 5.54 15.62 16.55
N LYS A 54 4.70 16.61 16.23
CA LYS A 54 4.99 18.02 16.50
C LYS A 54 5.04 18.30 18.00
N HIS A 55 4.11 17.78 18.80
CA HIS A 55 4.12 17.92 20.25
C HIS A 55 5.37 17.33 20.91
N LEU A 56 5.84 16.19 20.42
CA LEU A 56 7.05 15.52 20.89
C LEU A 56 8.35 16.13 20.33
N GLY A 57 8.27 17.12 19.44
CA GLY A 57 9.41 17.72 18.78
C GLY A 57 10.17 16.77 17.83
N ILE A 58 9.53 15.69 17.40
CA ILE A 58 10.11 14.70 16.49
C ILE A 58 9.95 15.18 15.06
N LYS A 59 11.07 15.46 14.38
CA LYS A 59 11.12 15.81 12.98
C LYS A 59 11.17 14.56 12.10
N MET A 60 10.02 13.99 11.79
CA MET A 60 9.90 12.84 10.89
C MET A 60 9.01 13.21 9.70
N GLY A 61 9.51 13.03 8.49
CA GLY A 61 8.74 13.22 7.27
C GLY A 61 7.98 11.96 6.86
N ARG A 62 7.05 12.10 5.93
CA ARG A 62 6.25 11.00 5.39
C ARG A 62 7.11 9.83 4.87
N ASP A 63 8.17 10.15 4.12
CA ASP A 63 9.02 9.14 3.50
C ASP A 63 9.90 8.42 4.53
N ALA A 64 10.32 9.12 5.60
CA ALA A 64 11.01 8.51 6.74
C ALA A 64 10.10 7.51 7.47
N LEU A 65 8.84 7.87 7.73
CA LEU A 65 7.85 6.95 8.29
C LEU A 65 7.60 5.74 7.37
N PHE A 66 7.54 5.97 6.06
CA PHE A 66 7.36 4.89 5.09
C PHE A 66 8.52 3.88 5.13
N ASN A 67 9.75 4.38 5.21
CA ASN A 67 10.94 3.54 5.30
C ASN A 67 11.00 2.80 6.65
N LEU A 68 10.66 3.46 7.76
CA LEU A 68 10.57 2.84 9.08
C LEU A 68 9.60 1.66 9.06
N LEU A 69 8.37 1.86 8.58
CA LEU A 69 7.36 0.81 8.49
C LEU A 69 7.77 -0.31 7.54
N ARG A 70 8.49 0.01 6.45
CA ARG A 70 9.04 -0.99 5.52
C ARG A 70 10.06 -1.88 6.19
N ASN A 71 11.01 -1.30 6.92
CA ASN A 71 12.07 -2.03 7.62
C ASN A 71 11.51 -2.98 8.68
N HIS A 72 10.39 -2.63 9.30
CA HIS A 72 9.70 -3.45 10.29
C HIS A 72 8.61 -4.36 9.69
N GLY A 73 8.46 -4.42 8.35
CA GLY A 73 7.46 -5.27 7.70
C GLY A 73 6.01 -4.85 7.95
N LEU A 74 5.79 -3.62 8.43
CA LEU A 74 4.50 -3.08 8.83
C LEU A 74 3.73 -2.37 7.68
N LEU A 75 4.17 -2.50 6.44
CA LEU A 75 3.43 -1.96 5.30
C LEU A 75 2.22 -2.83 4.97
N ILE A 76 1.08 -2.18 4.76
CA ILE A 76 -0.13 -2.88 4.32
C ILE A 76 0.03 -3.27 2.86
N ARG A 77 -0.06 -4.57 2.59
CA ARG A 77 -0.06 -5.11 1.24
C ARG A 77 -1.48 -5.10 0.69
N LYS A 78 -1.64 -4.75 -0.58
CA LYS A 78 -2.91 -4.95 -1.27
C LYS A 78 -3.22 -6.45 -1.29
N SER A 79 -4.40 -6.84 -0.82
CA SER A 79 -4.88 -8.19 -1.07
C SER A 79 -5.12 -8.33 -2.58
N LYS A 80 -4.59 -9.39 -3.17
CA LYS A 80 -4.88 -9.72 -4.56
C LYS A 80 -6.29 -10.30 -4.58
N SER A 81 -7.29 -9.48 -4.82
CA SER A 81 -8.64 -9.94 -5.11
C SER A 81 -8.73 -10.19 -6.61
N TYR A 82 -8.66 -11.44 -7.01
CA TYR A 82 -9.05 -11.84 -8.35
C TYR A 82 -10.54 -12.18 -8.31
N HIS A 83 -11.36 -11.27 -8.73
CA HIS A 83 -12.75 -11.57 -9.00
C HIS A 83 -12.82 -12.11 -10.44
N ILE A 84 -12.81 -13.42 -10.60
CA ILE A 84 -13.12 -14.05 -11.88
C ILE A 84 -14.64 -14.12 -11.96
N THR A 85 -15.24 -13.20 -12.70
CA THR A 85 -16.69 -13.13 -12.88
C THR A 85 -17.20 -14.04 -13.97
N THR A 86 -16.31 -14.46 -14.89
CA THR A 86 -16.68 -15.31 -16.04
C THR A 86 -15.70 -16.48 -16.15
N ASP A 87 -16.21 -17.69 -16.23
CA ASP A 87 -15.44 -18.87 -16.61
C ASP A 87 -15.64 -19.15 -18.10
N SER A 88 -14.71 -18.68 -18.92
CA SER A 88 -14.74 -18.89 -20.37
C SER A 88 -14.34 -20.31 -20.78
N LYS A 89 -13.86 -21.14 -19.84
CA LYS A 89 -13.40 -22.52 -20.12
C LYS A 89 -14.38 -23.60 -19.64
N HIS A 90 -15.64 -23.20 -19.33
CA HIS A 90 -16.65 -24.17 -18.90
C HIS A 90 -16.98 -25.16 -20.02
N PHE A 91 -17.43 -26.35 -19.64
CA PHE A 91 -17.79 -27.45 -20.55
C PHE A 91 -19.19 -27.31 -21.16
N PHE A 92 -19.99 -26.33 -20.73
CA PHE A 92 -21.34 -26.12 -21.26
C PHE A 92 -21.31 -25.72 -22.76
N TYR A 93 -22.34 -26.13 -23.47
CA TYR A 93 -22.55 -25.78 -24.87
C TYR A 93 -22.56 -24.24 -25.04
N ARG A 94 -21.82 -23.77 -26.03
CA ARG A 94 -21.77 -22.35 -26.41
C ARG A 94 -22.57 -22.19 -27.68
N SER A 95 -23.56 -21.30 -27.65
CA SER A 95 -24.31 -20.95 -28.84
C SER A 95 -23.39 -20.34 -29.91
N PRO A 96 -23.52 -20.75 -31.19
CA PRO A 96 -22.71 -20.17 -32.25
C PRO A 96 -23.06 -18.69 -32.45
N ASN A 97 -22.10 -17.90 -32.89
CA ASN A 97 -22.31 -16.51 -33.25
C ASN A 97 -23.13 -16.48 -34.54
N LEU A 98 -24.40 -16.12 -34.47
CA LEU A 98 -25.34 -16.06 -35.61
C LEU A 98 -24.96 -15.00 -36.64
N LEU A 99 -24.26 -13.92 -36.20
CA LEU A 99 -23.88 -12.80 -37.06
C LEU A 99 -22.54 -13.02 -37.78
N LYS A 100 -21.84 -14.10 -37.50
CA LYS A 100 -20.47 -14.32 -38.07
C LYS A 100 -20.45 -14.40 -39.60
N LYS A 101 -21.57 -14.79 -40.24
CA LYS A 101 -21.70 -14.98 -41.67
C LYS A 101 -22.69 -13.99 -42.32
N THR A 102 -23.18 -13.03 -41.57
CA THR A 102 -24.20 -12.07 -42.03
C THR A 102 -23.55 -10.69 -42.20
N ASP A 103 -23.58 -10.17 -43.42
CA ASP A 103 -23.14 -8.81 -43.68
C ASP A 103 -24.23 -7.84 -43.26
N ILE A 104 -23.98 -7.04 -42.26
CA ILE A 104 -24.88 -6.00 -41.76
C ILE A 104 -24.68 -4.76 -42.63
N THR A 105 -25.69 -4.44 -43.45
CA THR A 105 -25.59 -3.35 -44.44
C THR A 105 -26.33 -2.09 -44.04
N HIS A 106 -27.28 -2.17 -43.10
CA HIS A 106 -28.06 -1.02 -42.62
C HIS A 106 -28.40 -1.11 -41.13
N ALA A 107 -28.81 0.00 -40.54
CA ALA A 107 -29.23 0.08 -39.15
C ALA A 107 -30.46 -0.81 -38.87
N GLU A 108 -30.63 -1.25 -37.62
CA GLU A 108 -31.74 -2.08 -37.12
C GLU A 108 -31.80 -3.51 -37.71
N GLN A 109 -30.77 -3.93 -38.42
CA GLN A 109 -30.68 -5.28 -38.98
C GLN A 109 -30.28 -6.33 -37.93
N ALA A 110 -29.59 -5.91 -36.88
CA ALA A 110 -29.19 -6.79 -35.78
C ALA A 110 -29.29 -6.06 -34.43
N PHE A 111 -29.76 -6.77 -33.42
CA PHE A 111 -29.81 -6.29 -32.03
C PHE A 111 -29.00 -7.21 -31.13
N ALA A 112 -28.24 -6.65 -30.24
CA ALA A 112 -27.56 -7.37 -29.16
C ALA A 112 -28.05 -6.86 -27.81
N CYS A 113 -28.47 -7.78 -26.93
CA CYS A 113 -28.92 -7.46 -25.59
C CYS A 113 -27.98 -8.11 -24.58
N ASP A 114 -27.60 -7.39 -23.56
CA ASP A 114 -26.83 -7.89 -22.42
C ASP A 114 -27.54 -7.51 -21.13
N ILE A 115 -27.48 -8.40 -20.14
CA ILE A 115 -28.02 -8.17 -18.80
C ILE A 115 -26.81 -7.93 -17.87
N THR A 116 -26.65 -6.69 -17.40
CA THR A 116 -25.61 -6.30 -16.45
C THR A 116 -26.15 -6.27 -15.01
#